data_9d0eb4e2bd188d3db02300a27df73e7f
#
_entry.id   9d0eb4e2bd188d3db02300a27df73e7f
#
_cell.length_a   1.000
_cell.length_b   1.000
_cell.length_c   1.000
_cell.angle_alpha   90.00
_cell.angle_beta   90.00
_cell.angle_gamma   90.00
#
_symmetry.space_group_name_H-M   'P 1'
#
loop_
_entity.id
_entity.type
_entity.pdbx_description
1 polymer ?
#
loop_
_entity_poly.entity_id
_entity_poly.type
_entity_poly.pdbx_seq_one_letter_code
_entity_poly.pdbx_strand_id
1 'polypeptide(L)'
;MTLRQFAGLGALLSLALPGLALAADPVAEPVLNSGDTAWMLTSTALVLFMTIPGLALFYGGMVRSKNILSVMMQCFAITGLISILWVVYGYSIAFDTTGMEAGVVNFNSFFGGMGKAFLAGITPASITGPAALFPEAVFVTFQMTFAIITPALIVGAFAERMKFSAMLVFMGIWFTLVYTPIAHMVWGGVGGLLWDWGVLDFAGGTVVHINAGVAGLVACLVLGKRKGFPTTPMAPHNLGYTLIGAAMLWVGWFGFNAGSAAAANGTAGMAMLVTQIATAAAALGWMFAEWLTHGKPSALGIASGVVAGLVAVTPAAGTVGPMGALIIGLAAGVICFFCATSLKRKLGYDDSLDAFGVHGIGGIVGAILTGVFAAPALGGFGTVTDIGAQVWIQFKGVAFTVVYTAIVTFIILKVLDAVMGLRVTDEEESVGLDLAQHNERGYNL
;
A
#
# COMPACT_ATOMS: atom_id res chain seq x y z
N MET A 1 63.08 -58.04 15.78
CA MET A 1 63.24 -57.20 14.56
C MET A 1 62.29 -56.08 14.62
N THR A 2 62.81 -54.88 14.74
CA THR A 2 62.15 -53.72 15.26
C THR A 2 61.44 -52.91 14.17
N LEU A 3 60.32 -52.28 14.53
CA LEU A 3 59.39 -51.38 13.88
C LEU A 3 60.06 -50.09 13.32
N ARG A 4 61.09 -50.15 12.51
CA ARG A 4 61.80 -48.97 12.04
C ARG A 4 62.14 -48.92 10.54
N GLN A 5 61.45 -49.70 9.69
CA GLN A 5 61.77 -49.75 8.24
C GLN A 5 60.57 -49.51 7.29
N PHE A 6 59.51 -48.95 7.79
CA PHE A 6 58.38 -48.51 6.90
C PHE A 6 58.04 -47.01 6.94
N ALA A 7 59.04 -46.20 7.25
CA ALA A 7 58.85 -44.75 7.26
C ALA A 7 59.65 -44.02 6.15
N GLY A 8 59.71 -44.56 4.97
CA GLY A 8 60.58 -44.02 3.91
C GLY A 8 60.06 -44.01 2.48
N LEU A 9 58.80 -44.39 2.25
CA LEU A 9 58.24 -44.39 0.87
C LEU A 9 56.93 -43.63 0.70
N GLY A 10 56.53 -42.81 1.68
CA GLY A 10 55.30 -42.00 1.62
C GLY A 10 55.47 -40.50 1.31
N ALA A 11 56.71 -40.03 1.05
CA ALA A 11 57.04 -38.61 1.00
C ALA A 11 57.47 -38.10 -0.37
N LEU A 12 57.20 -38.81 -1.47
CA LEU A 12 57.65 -38.38 -2.81
C LEU A 12 56.58 -38.51 -3.91
N LEU A 13 55.29 -38.44 -3.55
CA LEU A 13 54.18 -38.41 -4.55
C LEU A 13 53.18 -37.28 -4.31
N SER A 14 53.58 -36.18 -3.65
CA SER A 14 52.72 -35.00 -3.44
C SER A 14 53.23 -33.75 -4.14
N LEU A 15 53.98 -33.89 -5.23
CA LEU A 15 54.38 -32.76 -6.06
C LEU A 15 54.05 -33.07 -7.53
N ALA A 16 52.99 -32.42 -8.04
CA ALA A 16 52.55 -32.20 -9.42
C ALA A 16 51.18 -32.76 -9.75
N LEU A 17 50.14 -32.25 -9.07
CA LEU A 17 48.87 -31.99 -9.74
C LEU A 17 48.72 -30.46 -9.78
N PRO A 18 48.77 -29.81 -10.96
CA PRO A 18 48.31 -28.44 -11.06
C PRO A 18 46.84 -28.47 -10.64
N GLY A 19 46.49 -27.72 -9.60
CA GLY A 19 45.12 -27.49 -9.23
C GLY A 19 44.42 -26.92 -10.48
N LEU A 20 43.52 -27.70 -11.09
CA LEU A 20 42.47 -27.16 -11.92
C LEU A 20 41.65 -26.30 -10.98
N ALA A 21 42.02 -25.02 -10.85
CA ALA A 21 41.10 -24.01 -10.45
C ALA A 21 40.03 -24.01 -11.56
N LEU A 22 38.91 -24.69 -11.30
CA LEU A 22 37.68 -24.45 -12.04
C LEU A 22 37.46 -22.96 -11.83
N ALA A 23 37.81 -22.15 -12.84
CA ALA A 23 37.37 -20.79 -12.92
C ALA A 23 35.85 -20.87 -12.79
N ALA A 24 35.30 -20.36 -11.69
CA ALA A 24 33.88 -20.15 -11.61
C ALA A 24 33.51 -19.36 -12.86
N ASP A 25 32.58 -19.89 -13.64
CA ASP A 25 32.06 -19.16 -14.79
C ASP A 25 31.77 -17.74 -14.32
N PRO A 26 32.24 -16.71 -15.04
CA PRO A 26 31.95 -15.34 -14.67
C PRO A 26 30.45 -15.23 -14.52
N VAL A 27 29.98 -14.82 -13.32
CA VAL A 27 28.56 -14.54 -13.08
C VAL A 27 28.18 -13.52 -14.17
N ALA A 28 27.31 -13.95 -15.11
CA ALA A 28 26.92 -13.09 -16.20
C ALA A 28 26.35 -11.79 -15.62
N GLU A 29 26.88 -10.65 -16.08
CA GLU A 29 26.35 -9.34 -15.71
C GLU A 29 24.84 -9.33 -15.95
N PRO A 30 24.01 -8.83 -15.01
CA PRO A 30 22.58 -8.79 -15.18
C PRO A 30 22.23 -7.93 -16.39
N VAL A 31 21.50 -8.51 -17.34
CA VAL A 31 21.10 -7.86 -18.59
C VAL A 31 19.69 -7.32 -18.45
N LEU A 32 19.47 -6.06 -18.83
CA LEU A 32 18.14 -5.45 -18.85
C LEU A 32 17.17 -6.23 -19.72
N ASN A 33 16.01 -6.56 -19.16
CA ASN A 33 14.90 -7.18 -19.89
C ASN A 33 13.96 -6.08 -20.41
N SER A 34 13.82 -5.97 -21.73
CA SER A 34 12.97 -4.96 -22.36
C SER A 34 11.47 -5.16 -22.08
N GLY A 35 11.03 -6.42 -21.95
CA GLY A 35 9.64 -6.76 -21.60
C GLY A 35 9.30 -6.29 -20.17
N ASP A 36 10.18 -6.61 -19.20
CA ASP A 36 10.02 -6.16 -17.82
C ASP A 36 10.07 -4.64 -17.74
N THR A 37 10.99 -4.00 -18.44
CA THR A 37 11.11 -2.54 -18.48
C THR A 37 9.83 -1.90 -19.04
N ALA A 38 9.29 -2.38 -20.15
CA ALA A 38 8.07 -1.86 -20.76
C ALA A 38 6.85 -2.04 -19.83
N TRP A 39 6.74 -3.22 -19.19
CA TRP A 39 5.67 -3.49 -18.23
C TRP A 39 5.76 -2.57 -17.02
N MET A 40 6.95 -2.38 -16.44
CA MET A 40 7.14 -1.55 -15.27
C MET A 40 6.94 -0.05 -15.54
N LEU A 41 7.33 0.44 -16.73
CA LEU A 41 7.01 1.80 -17.18
C LEU A 41 5.48 2.00 -17.27
N THR A 42 4.78 1.07 -17.88
CA THR A 42 3.31 1.09 -17.99
C THR A 42 2.65 1.01 -16.61
N SER A 43 3.10 0.08 -15.77
CA SER A 43 2.57 -0.06 -14.40
C SER A 43 2.77 1.21 -13.57
N THR A 44 3.93 1.85 -13.68
CA THR A 44 4.21 3.13 -13.01
C THR A 44 3.22 4.22 -13.40
N ALA A 45 2.95 4.36 -14.71
CA ALA A 45 1.96 5.33 -15.21
C ALA A 45 0.55 5.00 -14.70
N LEU A 46 0.15 3.72 -14.71
CA LEU A 46 -1.14 3.25 -14.22
C LEU A 46 -1.33 3.53 -12.71
N VAL A 47 -0.30 3.34 -11.88
CA VAL A 47 -0.42 3.61 -10.44
C VAL A 47 -0.46 5.11 -10.14
N LEU A 48 0.33 5.94 -10.84
CA LEU A 48 0.19 7.40 -10.67
C LEU A 48 -1.20 7.88 -11.09
N PHE A 49 -1.75 7.33 -12.16
CA PHE A 49 -3.11 7.60 -12.64
C PHE A 49 -4.18 7.27 -11.59
N MET A 50 -3.91 6.35 -10.66
CA MET A 50 -4.82 6.06 -9.54
C MET A 50 -4.96 7.24 -8.57
N THR A 51 -3.89 7.98 -8.29
CA THR A 51 -3.97 9.13 -7.39
C THR A 51 -4.55 10.35 -8.13
N ILE A 52 -3.99 10.65 -9.27
CA ILE A 52 -4.42 11.74 -10.15
C ILE A 52 -4.60 11.17 -11.58
N PRO A 53 -5.86 11.03 -12.07
CA PRO A 53 -7.11 11.60 -11.54
C PRO A 53 -7.99 10.65 -10.70
N GLY A 54 -7.66 9.35 -10.60
CA GLY A 54 -8.56 8.33 -10.07
C GLY A 54 -9.13 8.67 -8.68
N LEU A 55 -8.28 8.74 -7.65
CA LEU A 55 -8.68 9.02 -6.27
C LEU A 55 -9.24 10.44 -6.12
N ALA A 56 -8.64 11.40 -6.83
CA ALA A 56 -9.11 12.79 -6.82
C ALA A 56 -10.58 12.90 -7.27
N LEU A 57 -10.99 12.16 -8.32
CA LEU A 57 -12.38 12.11 -8.78
C LEU A 57 -13.26 11.25 -7.88
N PHE A 58 -12.76 10.10 -7.40
CA PHE A 58 -13.50 9.21 -6.50
C PHE A 58 -13.92 9.95 -5.23
N TYR A 59 -12.95 10.55 -4.53
CA TYR A 59 -13.22 11.33 -3.33
C TYR A 59 -13.91 12.66 -3.62
N GLY A 60 -13.47 13.34 -4.69
CA GLY A 60 -14.06 14.60 -5.13
C GLY A 60 -15.56 14.49 -5.39
N GLY A 61 -16.02 13.40 -6.00
CA GLY A 61 -17.45 13.14 -6.21
C GLY A 61 -18.25 12.86 -4.95
N MET A 62 -17.60 12.30 -3.91
CA MET A 62 -18.24 11.89 -2.65
C MET A 62 -18.43 13.05 -1.66
N VAL A 63 -17.59 14.08 -1.69
CA VAL A 63 -17.72 15.23 -0.80
C VAL A 63 -18.87 16.14 -1.25
N ARG A 64 -19.28 17.10 -0.38
CA ARG A 64 -20.22 18.15 -0.77
C ARG A 64 -19.60 19.08 -1.81
N SER A 65 -20.41 19.64 -2.74
CA SER A 65 -19.97 20.45 -3.89
C SER A 65 -19.02 21.61 -3.56
N LYS A 66 -19.11 22.14 -2.35
CA LYS A 66 -18.27 23.23 -1.82
C LYS A 66 -16.89 22.80 -1.30
N ASN A 67 -16.53 21.52 -1.44
CA ASN A 67 -15.27 20.93 -0.97
C ASN A 67 -14.56 20.09 -2.05
N ILE A 68 -15.04 20.11 -3.30
CA ILE A 68 -14.48 19.29 -4.37
C ILE A 68 -13.04 19.69 -4.69
N LEU A 69 -12.79 21.00 -4.88
CA LEU A 69 -11.46 21.50 -5.21
C LEU A 69 -10.48 21.27 -4.07
N SER A 70 -10.93 21.44 -2.83
CA SER A 70 -10.11 21.19 -1.65
C SER A 70 -9.59 19.75 -1.63
N VAL A 71 -10.44 18.75 -1.89
CA VAL A 71 -10.02 17.34 -1.93
C VAL A 71 -9.11 17.05 -3.12
N MET A 72 -9.45 17.57 -4.31
CA MET A 72 -8.60 17.42 -5.49
C MET A 72 -7.22 18.07 -5.27
N MET A 73 -7.19 19.30 -4.74
CA MET A 73 -5.96 20.02 -4.42
C MET A 73 -5.10 19.26 -3.40
N GLN A 74 -5.71 18.60 -2.40
CA GLN A 74 -4.99 17.76 -1.46
C GLN A 74 -4.30 16.59 -2.17
N CYS A 75 -4.97 15.90 -3.11
CA CYS A 75 -4.35 14.82 -3.89
C CYS A 75 -3.16 15.32 -4.72
N PHE A 76 -3.29 16.45 -5.41
CA PHE A 76 -2.20 17.05 -6.20
C PHE A 76 -1.04 17.51 -5.33
N ALA A 77 -1.33 18.19 -4.22
CA ALA A 77 -0.32 18.69 -3.30
C ALA A 77 0.47 17.56 -2.62
N ILE A 78 -0.22 16.47 -2.22
CA ILE A 78 0.41 15.26 -1.70
C ILE A 78 1.31 14.63 -2.77
N THR A 79 0.84 14.54 -4.02
CA THR A 79 1.64 14.02 -5.13
C THR A 79 2.95 14.81 -5.28
N GLY A 80 2.89 16.15 -5.30
CA GLY A 80 4.08 16.98 -5.39
C GLY A 80 5.00 16.85 -4.17
N LEU A 81 4.44 16.97 -2.96
CA LEU A 81 5.20 16.90 -1.72
C LEU A 81 5.94 15.57 -1.58
N ILE A 82 5.21 14.46 -1.70
CA ILE A 82 5.77 13.12 -1.48
C ILE A 82 6.80 12.78 -2.58
N SER A 83 6.59 13.19 -3.83
CA SER A 83 7.60 13.00 -4.89
C SER A 83 8.94 13.64 -4.52
N ILE A 84 8.93 14.86 -3.98
CA ILE A 84 10.15 15.54 -3.56
C ILE A 84 10.79 14.84 -2.34
N LEU A 85 9.99 14.53 -1.31
CA LEU A 85 10.49 13.84 -0.11
C LEU A 85 11.03 12.44 -0.44
N TRP A 86 10.41 11.75 -1.41
CA TRP A 86 10.88 10.46 -1.89
C TRP A 86 12.27 10.54 -2.51
N VAL A 87 12.50 11.53 -3.35
CA VAL A 87 13.83 11.78 -3.97
C VAL A 87 14.86 12.18 -2.92
N VAL A 88 14.49 13.05 -1.97
CA VAL A 88 15.45 13.59 -1.00
C VAL A 88 15.93 12.50 -0.03
N TYR A 89 15.03 11.69 0.51
CA TYR A 89 15.38 10.67 1.50
C TYR A 89 14.45 9.44 1.53
N GLY A 90 13.22 9.54 1.07
CA GLY A 90 12.20 8.51 1.28
C GLY A 90 12.56 7.19 0.63
N TYR A 91 13.09 7.22 -0.61
CA TYR A 91 13.59 6.02 -1.28
C TYR A 91 14.70 5.35 -0.48
N SER A 92 15.63 6.13 0.05
CA SER A 92 16.73 5.62 0.87
C SER A 92 16.22 4.93 2.13
N ILE A 93 15.35 5.59 2.90
CA ILE A 93 14.80 4.99 4.13
C ILE A 93 14.00 3.72 3.84
N ALA A 94 13.32 3.64 2.70
CA ALA A 94 12.51 2.47 2.35
C ALA A 94 13.35 1.30 1.79
N PHE A 95 14.42 1.56 1.04
CA PHE A 95 15.11 0.54 0.23
C PHE A 95 16.63 0.48 0.36
N ASP A 96 17.25 1.29 1.22
CA ASP A 96 18.66 1.07 1.58
C ASP A 96 18.74 -0.02 2.66
N THR A 97 19.29 -1.16 2.27
CA THR A 97 19.38 -2.37 3.12
C THR A 97 20.69 -2.46 3.91
N THR A 98 21.49 -1.39 3.92
CA THR A 98 22.78 -1.34 4.63
C THR A 98 22.58 -1.58 6.13
N GLY A 99 23.26 -2.56 6.68
CA GLY A 99 23.17 -2.92 8.10
C GLY A 99 22.01 -3.84 8.47
N MET A 100 21.20 -4.28 7.50
CA MET A 100 20.21 -5.35 7.73
C MET A 100 20.90 -6.70 7.78
N GLU A 101 20.47 -7.57 8.69
CA GLU A 101 20.97 -8.95 8.86
C GLU A 101 19.81 -9.91 9.07
N ALA A 102 19.81 -11.05 8.36
CA ALA A 102 18.78 -12.07 8.48
C ALA A 102 18.60 -12.56 9.93
N GLY A 103 17.38 -12.47 10.45
CA GLY A 103 17.03 -12.94 11.78
C GLY A 103 17.58 -12.10 12.94
N VAL A 104 18.26 -10.97 12.66
CA VAL A 104 18.79 -10.05 13.68
C VAL A 104 17.95 -8.77 13.70
N VAL A 105 17.26 -8.54 14.82
CA VAL A 105 16.49 -7.30 15.01
C VAL A 105 17.43 -6.20 15.49
N ASN A 106 17.65 -5.19 14.64
CA ASN A 106 18.42 -4.00 14.93
C ASN A 106 17.70 -2.75 14.41
N PHE A 107 18.30 -1.56 14.51
CA PHE A 107 17.69 -0.33 14.00
C PHE A 107 17.36 -0.41 12.50
N ASN A 108 18.26 -1.03 11.71
CA ASN A 108 18.09 -1.17 10.27
C ASN A 108 17.03 -2.20 9.87
N SER A 109 16.48 -2.99 10.81
CA SER A 109 15.29 -3.81 10.55
C SER A 109 13.99 -2.98 10.44
N PHE A 110 14.01 -1.72 10.91
CA PHE A 110 12.88 -0.79 10.93
C PHE A 110 13.04 0.37 9.95
N PHE A 111 14.27 0.84 9.75
CA PHE A 111 14.59 2.02 8.95
C PHE A 111 15.80 1.74 8.09
N GLY A 112 15.70 1.98 6.80
CA GLY A 112 16.85 1.93 5.89
C GLY A 112 17.84 3.06 6.16
N GLY A 113 19.03 2.92 5.58
CA GLY A 113 20.08 3.90 5.65
C GLY A 113 19.82 5.13 4.80
N MET A 114 20.84 6.02 4.72
CA MET A 114 20.81 7.24 3.90
C MET A 114 21.73 7.15 2.68
N GLY A 115 22.22 5.96 2.34
CA GLY A 115 23.16 5.76 1.23
C GLY A 115 22.61 6.08 -0.15
N LYS A 116 21.27 6.05 -0.30
CA LYS A 116 20.55 6.39 -1.53
C LYS A 116 19.82 7.75 -1.45
N ALA A 117 20.14 8.59 -0.47
CA ALA A 117 19.56 9.94 -0.37
C ALA A 117 19.89 10.75 -1.65
N PHE A 118 18.93 11.57 -2.07
CA PHE A 118 19.00 12.28 -3.37
C PHE A 118 19.19 11.35 -4.57
N LEU A 119 18.79 10.08 -4.45
CA LEU A 119 18.95 9.01 -5.45
C LEU A 119 20.44 8.80 -5.83
N ALA A 120 21.34 8.94 -4.85
CA ALA A 120 22.76 8.78 -5.06
C ALA A 120 23.10 7.42 -5.68
N GLY A 121 23.95 7.42 -6.71
CA GLY A 121 24.38 6.22 -7.42
C GLY A 121 23.40 5.69 -8.47
N ILE A 122 22.21 6.27 -8.62
CA ILE A 122 21.24 5.86 -9.65
C ILE A 122 21.56 6.54 -10.98
N THR A 123 21.76 5.74 -11.99
CA THR A 123 22.09 6.14 -13.37
C THR A 123 21.18 5.43 -14.37
N PRO A 124 21.15 5.82 -15.65
CA PRO A 124 20.42 5.07 -16.67
C PRO A 124 20.84 3.58 -16.81
N ALA A 125 22.05 3.24 -16.35
CA ALA A 125 22.58 1.88 -16.38
C ALA A 125 22.32 1.08 -15.08
N SER A 126 21.85 1.73 -14.00
CA SER A 126 21.56 1.05 -12.72
C SER A 126 20.40 0.09 -12.87
N ILE A 127 20.58 -1.17 -12.41
CA ILE A 127 19.58 -2.24 -12.43
C ILE A 127 19.14 -2.51 -10.99
N THR A 128 17.87 -2.78 -10.78
CA THR A 128 17.26 -2.98 -9.45
C THR A 128 17.87 -4.16 -8.68
N GLY A 129 18.36 -5.18 -9.38
CA GLY A 129 19.03 -6.35 -8.78
C GLY A 129 18.74 -7.64 -9.55
N PRO A 130 19.29 -8.78 -9.12
CA PRO A 130 19.21 -10.03 -9.89
C PRO A 130 17.79 -10.58 -10.06
N ALA A 131 16.86 -10.19 -9.18
CA ALA A 131 15.46 -10.63 -9.24
C ALA A 131 14.55 -9.71 -10.08
N ALA A 132 15.05 -8.51 -10.47
CA ALA A 132 14.26 -7.50 -11.18
C ALA A 132 15.14 -6.85 -12.26
N LEU A 133 15.05 -7.34 -13.49
CA LEU A 133 15.95 -6.99 -14.59
C LEU A 133 15.48 -5.77 -15.38
N PHE A 134 15.15 -4.68 -14.70
CA PHE A 134 14.78 -3.41 -15.31
C PHE A 134 15.50 -2.23 -14.62
N PRO A 135 15.53 -1.03 -15.24
CA PRO A 135 16.27 0.10 -14.67
C PRO A 135 15.82 0.47 -13.27
N GLU A 136 16.76 0.70 -12.35
CA GLU A 136 16.46 1.11 -10.97
C GLU A 136 15.66 2.42 -10.94
N ALA A 137 15.87 3.33 -11.89
CA ALA A 137 15.10 4.56 -12.01
C ALA A 137 13.58 4.28 -12.20
N VAL A 138 13.21 3.21 -12.89
CA VAL A 138 11.81 2.78 -13.05
C VAL A 138 11.27 2.22 -11.73
N PHE A 139 12.06 1.43 -11.00
CA PHE A 139 11.69 0.94 -9.67
C PHE A 139 11.47 2.08 -8.68
N VAL A 140 12.39 3.05 -8.64
CA VAL A 140 12.25 4.28 -7.82
C VAL A 140 10.92 4.97 -8.10
N THR A 141 10.60 5.16 -9.38
CA THR A 141 9.37 5.86 -9.77
C THR A 141 8.12 5.02 -9.49
N PHE A 142 8.19 3.71 -9.71
CA PHE A 142 7.09 2.78 -9.36
C PHE A 142 6.79 2.82 -7.87
N GLN A 143 7.78 2.65 -7.02
CA GLN A 143 7.62 2.71 -5.56
C GLN A 143 7.23 4.11 -5.05
N MET A 144 7.67 5.17 -5.73
CA MET A 144 7.20 6.54 -5.46
C MET A 144 5.68 6.66 -5.58
N THR A 145 5.07 6.01 -6.56
CA THR A 145 3.61 6.07 -6.76
C THR A 145 2.83 5.46 -5.60
N PHE A 146 3.36 4.42 -4.95
CA PHE A 146 2.81 3.85 -3.72
C PHE A 146 2.99 4.78 -2.52
N ALA A 147 4.15 5.40 -2.42
CA ALA A 147 4.44 6.42 -1.41
C ALA A 147 3.49 7.63 -1.52
N ILE A 148 3.07 7.99 -2.73
CA ILE A 148 2.13 9.08 -3.04
C ILE A 148 0.70 8.69 -2.64
N ILE A 149 0.22 7.54 -3.13
CA ILE A 149 -1.20 7.19 -2.95
C ILE A 149 -1.53 6.89 -1.48
N THR A 150 -0.61 6.31 -0.72
CA THR A 150 -0.89 5.89 0.66
C THR A 150 -1.34 7.04 1.56
N PRO A 151 -0.62 8.17 1.69
CA PRO A 151 -1.12 9.32 2.44
C PRO A 151 -2.34 9.96 1.79
N ALA A 152 -2.49 9.93 0.45
CA ALA A 152 -3.67 10.46 -0.22
C ALA A 152 -4.96 9.71 0.17
N LEU A 153 -4.89 8.40 0.46
CA LEU A 153 -6.04 7.64 0.96
C LEU A 153 -6.54 8.14 2.31
N ILE A 154 -5.65 8.66 3.18
CA ILE A 154 -6.03 9.17 4.51
C ILE A 154 -6.97 10.39 4.40
N VAL A 155 -6.85 11.17 3.32
CA VAL A 155 -7.70 12.36 3.06
C VAL A 155 -9.19 12.03 3.18
N GLY A 156 -9.58 10.84 2.72
CA GLY A 156 -10.97 10.38 2.81
C GLY A 156 -11.56 10.41 4.21
N ALA A 157 -10.75 10.19 5.24
CA ALA A 157 -11.23 10.12 6.61
C ALA A 157 -11.52 11.49 7.26
N PHE A 158 -10.80 12.54 6.87
CA PHE A 158 -10.92 13.88 7.44
C PHE A 158 -11.39 14.95 6.46
N ALA A 159 -11.82 14.56 5.26
CA ALA A 159 -12.34 15.47 4.26
C ALA A 159 -13.36 16.46 4.86
N GLU A 160 -13.37 17.69 4.31
CA GLU A 160 -14.27 18.79 4.64
C GLU A 160 -14.00 19.53 5.96
N ARG A 161 -12.94 19.19 6.76
CA ARG A 161 -12.72 19.86 8.06
C ARG A 161 -11.26 20.07 8.48
N MET A 162 -10.28 19.53 7.77
CA MET A 162 -8.87 19.74 8.10
C MET A 162 -8.30 20.95 7.37
N LYS A 163 -7.48 21.76 8.06
CA LYS A 163 -6.75 22.86 7.43
C LYS A 163 -5.78 22.32 6.40
N PHE A 164 -5.69 22.96 5.23
CA PHE A 164 -4.79 22.54 4.16
C PHE A 164 -3.31 22.55 4.58
N SER A 165 -2.88 23.59 5.29
CA SER A 165 -1.51 23.69 5.82
C SER A 165 -1.18 22.58 6.82
N ALA A 166 -2.12 22.26 7.73
CA ALA A 166 -1.95 21.18 8.69
C ALA A 166 -1.90 19.81 8.00
N MET A 167 -2.71 19.60 6.97
CA MET A 167 -2.68 18.40 6.13
C MET A 167 -1.31 18.21 5.47
N LEU A 168 -0.74 19.24 4.85
CA LEU A 168 0.58 19.15 4.20
C LEU A 168 1.67 18.74 5.18
N VAL A 169 1.74 19.40 6.35
CA VAL A 169 2.74 19.08 7.37
C VAL A 169 2.51 17.66 7.93
N PHE A 170 1.25 17.31 8.19
CA PHE A 170 0.88 15.96 8.63
C PHE A 170 1.35 14.90 7.64
N MET A 171 1.06 15.07 6.34
CA MET A 171 1.42 14.07 5.31
C MET A 171 2.93 13.91 5.17
N GLY A 172 3.71 14.99 5.25
CA GLY A 172 5.18 14.90 5.19
C GLY A 172 5.78 14.16 6.39
N ILE A 173 5.32 14.47 7.60
CA ILE A 173 5.80 13.79 8.82
C ILE A 173 5.31 12.34 8.87
N TRP A 174 4.04 12.09 8.53
CA TRP A 174 3.46 10.75 8.52
C TRP A 174 4.13 9.85 7.48
N PHE A 175 4.39 10.36 6.27
CA PHE A 175 5.18 9.67 5.25
C PHE A 175 6.53 9.24 5.81
N THR A 176 7.23 10.13 6.51
CA THR A 176 8.57 9.88 7.04
C THR A 176 8.58 8.88 8.20
N LEU A 177 7.66 9.03 9.14
CA LEU A 177 7.67 8.27 10.40
C LEU A 177 6.77 7.02 10.38
N VAL A 178 5.88 6.89 9.38
CA VAL A 178 4.95 5.76 9.33
C VAL A 178 5.08 5.00 8.02
N TYR A 179 4.93 5.68 6.87
CA TYR A 179 4.94 4.99 5.58
C TYR A 179 6.30 4.36 5.27
N THR A 180 7.39 5.15 5.31
CA THR A 180 8.70 4.63 4.91
C THR A 180 9.21 3.50 5.81
N PRO A 181 9.03 3.53 7.16
CA PRO A 181 9.40 2.39 7.99
C PRO A 181 8.58 1.13 7.73
N ILE A 182 7.26 1.24 7.56
CA ILE A 182 6.44 0.07 7.26
C ILE A 182 6.81 -0.51 5.89
N ALA A 183 7.05 0.34 4.87
CA ALA A 183 7.52 -0.10 3.56
C ALA A 183 8.88 -0.82 3.66
N HIS A 184 9.81 -0.29 4.46
CA HIS A 184 11.12 -0.90 4.70
C HIS A 184 11.00 -2.27 5.38
N MET A 185 10.22 -2.36 6.46
CA MET A 185 10.04 -3.60 7.20
C MET A 185 9.41 -4.72 6.36
N VAL A 186 8.53 -4.37 5.41
CA VAL A 186 7.77 -5.34 4.59
C VAL A 186 8.48 -5.64 3.27
N TRP A 187 9.05 -4.63 2.60
CA TRP A 187 9.57 -4.72 1.23
C TRP A 187 11.07 -4.49 1.10
N GLY A 188 11.75 -4.11 2.18
CA GLY A 188 13.20 -3.92 2.20
C GLY A 188 13.99 -5.21 1.98
N GLY A 189 13.35 -6.37 2.11
CA GLY A 189 14.01 -7.67 1.92
C GLY A 189 14.53 -8.27 3.22
N VAL A 190 15.48 -9.19 3.07
CA VAL A 190 16.07 -9.97 4.19
C VAL A 190 16.66 -9.05 5.25
N GLY A 191 16.28 -9.26 6.51
CA GLY A 191 16.63 -8.41 7.65
C GLY A 191 15.58 -7.35 8.00
N GLY A 192 14.58 -7.10 7.11
CA GLY A 192 13.41 -6.30 7.44
C GLY A 192 12.50 -7.04 8.42
N LEU A 193 12.01 -6.35 9.45
CA LEU A 193 11.31 -7.00 10.56
C LEU A 193 10.12 -7.86 10.12
N LEU A 194 9.22 -7.30 9.31
CA LEU A 194 8.01 -8.01 8.86
C LEU A 194 8.32 -9.03 7.75
N TRP A 195 9.33 -8.74 6.93
CA TRP A 195 9.86 -9.69 5.96
C TRP A 195 10.39 -10.95 6.65
N ASP A 196 11.25 -10.80 7.65
CA ASP A 196 11.85 -11.92 8.39
C ASP A 196 10.82 -12.70 9.21
N TRP A 197 9.72 -12.08 9.61
CA TRP A 197 8.59 -12.81 10.19
C TRP A 197 7.85 -13.68 9.18
N GLY A 198 8.08 -13.50 7.87
CA GLY A 198 7.40 -14.20 6.79
C GLY A 198 6.02 -13.62 6.44
N VAL A 199 5.79 -12.34 6.72
CA VAL A 199 4.53 -11.66 6.34
C VAL A 199 4.43 -11.59 4.81
N LEU A 200 3.34 -12.10 4.27
CA LEU A 200 3.01 -12.01 2.86
C LEU A 200 2.22 -10.71 2.60
N ASP A 201 2.84 -9.79 1.90
CA ASP A 201 2.21 -8.55 1.44
C ASP A 201 2.73 -8.18 0.05
N PHE A 202 2.10 -8.74 -0.98
CA PHE A 202 2.58 -8.68 -2.36
C PHE A 202 2.60 -7.24 -2.92
N ALA A 203 1.55 -6.48 -2.64
CA ALA A 203 1.41 -5.15 -3.24
C ALA A 203 0.95 -4.05 -2.26
N GLY A 204 0.86 -4.32 -0.94
CA GLY A 204 0.61 -3.26 0.05
C GLY A 204 -0.68 -3.38 0.86
N GLY A 205 -1.12 -4.61 1.17
CA GLY A 205 -2.22 -4.80 2.11
C GLY A 205 -1.94 -4.17 3.47
N THR A 206 -0.74 -4.39 4.01
CA THR A 206 -0.23 -3.76 5.23
C THR A 206 0.37 -2.39 4.95
N VAL A 207 1.30 -2.28 4.00
CA VAL A 207 2.07 -1.06 3.72
C VAL A 207 1.17 0.11 3.29
N VAL A 208 0.14 -0.15 2.48
CA VAL A 208 -0.74 0.89 1.95
C VAL A 208 -2.06 0.92 2.70
N HIS A 209 -2.83 -0.18 2.68
CA HIS A 209 -4.25 -0.13 3.02
C HIS A 209 -4.53 -0.15 4.51
N ILE A 210 -3.96 -1.09 5.27
CA ILE A 210 -4.08 -1.10 6.74
C ILE A 210 -3.49 0.19 7.30
N ASN A 211 -2.33 0.57 6.81
CA ASN A 211 -1.60 1.76 7.24
C ASN A 211 -2.43 3.03 7.03
N ALA A 212 -2.90 3.30 5.80
CA ALA A 212 -3.74 4.47 5.50
C ALA A 212 -5.09 4.44 6.22
N GLY A 213 -5.75 3.26 6.28
CA GLY A 213 -7.06 3.13 6.92
C GLY A 213 -7.00 3.39 8.43
N VAL A 214 -6.01 2.83 9.12
CA VAL A 214 -5.80 3.06 10.57
C VAL A 214 -5.43 4.51 10.84
N ALA A 215 -4.53 5.10 10.05
CA ALA A 215 -4.19 6.53 10.16
C ALA A 215 -5.44 7.40 9.96
N GLY A 216 -6.29 7.06 9.00
CA GLY A 216 -7.56 7.72 8.74
C GLY A 216 -8.51 7.65 9.94
N LEU A 217 -8.66 6.47 10.55
CA LEU A 217 -9.47 6.31 11.76
C LEU A 217 -8.96 7.19 12.89
N VAL A 218 -7.65 7.18 13.16
CA VAL A 218 -7.06 8.04 14.20
C VAL A 218 -7.27 9.52 13.88
N ALA A 219 -7.09 9.92 12.62
CA ALA A 219 -7.26 11.30 12.19
C ALA A 219 -8.71 11.77 12.37
N CYS A 220 -9.70 10.97 11.97
CA CYS A 220 -11.10 11.36 12.15
C CYS A 220 -11.52 11.41 13.62
N LEU A 221 -10.95 10.59 14.49
CA LEU A 221 -11.19 10.63 15.93
C LEU A 221 -10.57 11.88 16.59
N VAL A 222 -9.35 12.25 16.21
CA VAL A 222 -8.64 13.41 16.76
C VAL A 222 -9.28 14.72 16.31
N LEU A 223 -9.64 14.84 15.02
CA LEU A 223 -10.29 16.04 14.49
C LEU A 223 -11.75 16.20 14.97
N GLY A 224 -12.39 15.11 15.35
CA GLY A 224 -13.80 15.09 15.74
C GLY A 224 -14.76 15.12 14.54
N LYS A 225 -16.05 15.21 14.83
CA LYS A 225 -17.14 15.11 13.84
C LYS A 225 -17.29 16.39 13.03
N ARG A 226 -17.73 16.27 11.76
CA ARG A 226 -18.15 17.38 10.93
C ARG A 226 -19.38 18.08 11.56
N LYS A 227 -19.51 19.36 11.31
CA LYS A 227 -20.68 20.13 11.74
C LYS A 227 -21.96 19.53 11.17
N GLY A 228 -22.87 19.19 12.06
CA GLY A 228 -24.14 18.54 11.71
C GLY A 228 -24.12 17.01 11.67
N PHE A 229 -22.97 16.33 11.78
CA PHE A 229 -22.95 14.88 11.86
C PHE A 229 -23.49 14.39 13.21
N PRO A 230 -24.35 13.34 13.26
CA PRO A 230 -24.86 12.50 12.18
C PRO A 230 -26.25 12.94 11.65
N THR A 231 -26.76 14.09 12.04
CA THR A 231 -28.15 14.50 11.80
C THR A 231 -28.39 15.22 10.48
N THR A 232 -27.38 15.94 9.98
CA THR A 232 -27.46 16.61 8.69
C THR A 232 -27.02 15.67 7.57
N PRO A 233 -27.84 15.48 6.51
CA PRO A 233 -27.44 14.70 5.35
C PRO A 233 -26.19 15.29 4.68
N MET A 234 -25.19 14.44 4.41
CA MET A 234 -23.93 14.80 3.75
C MET A 234 -23.78 13.95 2.48
N ALA A 235 -24.81 14.03 1.61
CA ALA A 235 -24.84 13.23 0.39
C ALA A 235 -23.71 13.63 -0.58
N PRO A 236 -23.13 12.65 -1.30
CA PRO A 236 -22.22 12.90 -2.41
C PRO A 236 -22.84 13.86 -3.42
N HIS A 237 -22.07 14.87 -3.86
CA HIS A 237 -22.62 15.83 -4.81
C HIS A 237 -22.59 15.35 -6.26
N ASN A 238 -21.68 14.44 -6.61
CA ASN A 238 -21.53 13.96 -7.99
C ASN A 238 -21.10 12.48 -8.04
N LEU A 239 -22.08 11.59 -8.01
CA LEU A 239 -21.83 10.15 -8.12
C LEU A 239 -21.24 9.74 -9.48
N GLY A 240 -21.44 10.53 -10.55
CA GLY A 240 -20.79 10.29 -11.83
C GLY A 240 -19.26 10.40 -11.70
N TYR A 241 -18.75 11.43 -11.03
CA TYR A 241 -17.31 11.54 -10.73
C TYR A 241 -16.81 10.40 -9.84
N THR A 242 -17.59 10.00 -8.84
CA THR A 242 -17.26 8.86 -7.99
C THR A 242 -17.12 7.57 -8.80
N LEU A 243 -18.05 7.28 -9.71
CA LEU A 243 -18.00 6.09 -10.56
C LEU A 243 -16.82 6.13 -11.55
N ILE A 244 -16.56 7.28 -12.17
CA ILE A 244 -15.43 7.48 -13.07
C ILE A 244 -14.11 7.27 -12.31
N GLY A 245 -13.98 7.88 -11.12
CA GLY A 245 -12.81 7.69 -10.26
C GLY A 245 -12.61 6.24 -9.83
N ALA A 246 -13.69 5.54 -9.44
CA ALA A 246 -13.63 4.11 -9.11
C ALA A 246 -13.19 3.25 -10.30
N ALA A 247 -13.67 3.57 -11.52
CA ALA A 247 -13.24 2.89 -12.74
C ALA A 247 -11.76 3.12 -13.05
N MET A 248 -11.28 4.36 -12.86
CA MET A 248 -9.86 4.70 -13.01
C MET A 248 -8.98 3.98 -11.98
N LEU A 249 -9.45 3.87 -10.73
CA LEU A 249 -8.79 3.07 -9.70
C LEU A 249 -8.73 1.58 -10.11
N TRP A 250 -9.82 1.02 -10.64
CA TRP A 250 -9.86 -0.38 -11.08
C TRP A 250 -8.82 -0.66 -12.17
N VAL A 251 -8.81 0.12 -13.23
CA VAL A 251 -7.85 -0.07 -14.34
C VAL A 251 -6.41 0.17 -13.85
N GLY A 252 -6.18 1.20 -13.03
CA GLY A 252 -4.88 1.50 -12.46
C GLY A 252 -4.35 0.39 -11.56
N TRP A 253 -5.26 -0.36 -10.92
CA TRP A 253 -4.88 -1.46 -10.02
C TRP A 253 -4.26 -2.66 -10.73
N PHE A 254 -4.43 -2.79 -12.03
CA PHE A 254 -3.66 -3.76 -12.80
C PHE A 254 -2.16 -3.41 -12.78
N GLY A 255 -1.81 -2.13 -12.87
CA GLY A 255 -0.44 -1.68 -12.62
C GLY A 255 -0.01 -1.85 -11.17
N PHE A 256 -0.90 -1.56 -10.24
CA PHE A 256 -0.63 -1.67 -8.80
C PHE A 256 -0.28 -3.12 -8.40
N ASN A 257 -1.15 -4.08 -8.69
CA ASN A 257 -0.97 -5.46 -8.31
C ASN A 257 -0.07 -6.24 -9.28
N ALA A 258 -0.36 -6.23 -10.57
CA ALA A 258 0.45 -7.01 -11.51
C ALA A 258 1.83 -6.37 -11.77
N GLY A 259 1.97 -5.05 -11.61
CA GLY A 259 3.26 -4.37 -11.60
C GLY A 259 4.13 -4.77 -10.40
N SER A 260 3.53 -5.13 -9.27
CA SER A 260 4.27 -5.60 -8.08
C SER A 260 4.95 -6.96 -8.28
N ALA A 261 4.67 -7.66 -9.38
CA ALA A 261 5.48 -8.81 -9.81
C ALA A 261 6.91 -8.41 -10.24
N ALA A 262 7.16 -7.13 -10.47
CA ALA A 262 8.44 -6.57 -10.92
C ALA A 262 8.99 -7.25 -12.19
N ALA A 263 8.14 -7.88 -13.00
CA ALA A 263 8.48 -8.57 -14.25
C ALA A 263 7.24 -8.81 -15.10
N ALA A 264 7.40 -8.91 -16.42
CA ALA A 264 6.36 -9.31 -17.36
C ALA A 264 6.29 -10.85 -17.47
N ASN A 265 5.79 -11.51 -16.45
CA ASN A 265 5.82 -12.97 -16.31
C ASN A 265 4.45 -13.58 -15.92
N GLY A 266 4.42 -14.89 -15.67
CA GLY A 266 3.21 -15.59 -15.25
C GLY A 266 2.61 -15.07 -13.94
N THR A 267 3.44 -14.60 -13.00
CA THR A 267 2.96 -13.99 -11.74
C THR A 267 2.23 -12.68 -12.01
N ALA A 268 2.74 -11.82 -12.90
CA ALA A 268 2.05 -10.60 -13.31
C ALA A 268 0.70 -10.91 -13.97
N GLY A 269 0.67 -11.91 -14.87
CA GLY A 269 -0.57 -12.35 -15.51
C GLY A 269 -1.60 -12.89 -14.52
N MET A 270 -1.16 -13.71 -13.55
CA MET A 270 -2.05 -14.21 -12.49
C MET A 270 -2.52 -13.10 -11.56
N ALA A 271 -1.64 -12.18 -11.14
CA ALA A 271 -2.01 -11.04 -10.30
C ALA A 271 -3.06 -10.14 -10.98
N MET A 272 -2.98 -9.94 -12.29
CA MET A 272 -4.00 -9.23 -13.06
C MET A 272 -5.35 -9.96 -13.04
N LEU A 273 -5.33 -11.28 -13.28
CA LEU A 273 -6.55 -12.12 -13.31
C LEU A 273 -7.23 -12.11 -11.92
N VAL A 274 -6.49 -12.39 -10.85
CA VAL A 274 -7.09 -12.47 -9.50
C VAL A 274 -7.56 -11.10 -9.00
N THR A 275 -6.91 -10.02 -9.42
CA THR A 275 -7.38 -8.65 -9.15
C THR A 275 -8.75 -8.42 -9.79
N GLN A 276 -8.93 -8.79 -11.06
CA GLN A 276 -10.21 -8.70 -11.75
C GLN A 276 -11.30 -9.52 -11.05
N ILE A 277 -11.00 -10.77 -10.70
CA ILE A 277 -11.97 -11.68 -10.06
C ILE A 277 -12.42 -11.14 -8.69
N ALA A 278 -11.47 -10.80 -7.82
CA ALA A 278 -11.80 -10.32 -6.48
C ALA A 278 -12.57 -9.00 -6.51
N THR A 279 -12.23 -8.11 -7.41
CA THR A 279 -12.94 -6.83 -7.60
C THR A 279 -14.38 -7.05 -8.02
N ALA A 280 -14.62 -7.88 -9.04
CA ALA A 280 -15.96 -8.20 -9.50
C ALA A 280 -16.79 -8.90 -8.40
N ALA A 281 -16.18 -9.85 -7.67
CA ALA A 281 -16.82 -10.55 -6.58
C ALA A 281 -17.22 -9.60 -5.42
N ALA A 282 -16.34 -8.65 -5.06
CA ALA A 282 -16.61 -7.70 -4.01
C ALA A 282 -17.67 -6.66 -4.41
N ALA A 283 -17.64 -6.18 -5.65
CA ALA A 283 -18.67 -5.29 -6.20
C ALA A 283 -20.07 -5.92 -6.06
N LEU A 284 -20.19 -7.17 -6.47
CA LEU A 284 -21.45 -7.93 -6.34
C LEU A 284 -21.77 -8.25 -4.89
N GLY A 285 -20.78 -8.64 -4.07
CA GLY A 285 -20.96 -8.93 -2.65
C GLY A 285 -21.52 -7.73 -1.87
N TRP A 286 -20.93 -6.53 -2.09
CA TRP A 286 -21.44 -5.28 -1.51
C TRP A 286 -22.83 -4.95 -2.02
N MET A 287 -23.02 -4.99 -3.33
CA MET A 287 -24.31 -4.72 -3.97
C MET A 287 -25.44 -5.59 -3.42
N PHE A 288 -25.23 -6.90 -3.29
CA PHE A 288 -26.23 -7.81 -2.74
C PHE A 288 -26.44 -7.61 -1.24
N ALA A 289 -25.39 -7.37 -0.45
CA ALA A 289 -25.52 -7.07 0.97
C ALA A 289 -26.35 -5.79 1.19
N GLU A 290 -26.11 -4.75 0.39
CA GLU A 290 -26.89 -3.52 0.43
C GLU A 290 -28.34 -3.74 -0.03
N TRP A 291 -28.55 -4.49 -1.10
CA TRP A 291 -29.88 -4.78 -1.61
C TRP A 291 -30.74 -5.52 -0.59
N LEU A 292 -30.16 -6.53 0.07
CA LEU A 292 -30.86 -7.32 1.09
C LEU A 292 -31.16 -6.52 2.37
N THR A 293 -30.32 -5.56 2.72
CA THR A 293 -30.46 -4.80 3.98
C THR A 293 -31.21 -3.48 3.80
N HIS A 294 -31.05 -2.81 2.65
CA HIS A 294 -31.62 -1.49 2.39
C HIS A 294 -32.71 -1.51 1.30
N GLY A 295 -32.98 -2.67 0.69
CA GLY A 295 -34.04 -2.86 -0.31
C GLY A 295 -33.69 -2.42 -1.72
N LYS A 296 -32.62 -1.64 -1.93
CA LYS A 296 -32.11 -1.19 -3.24
C LYS A 296 -30.60 -1.07 -3.21
N PRO A 297 -29.90 -1.50 -4.27
CA PRO A 297 -28.48 -1.26 -4.43
C PRO A 297 -28.24 0.19 -4.87
N SER A 298 -27.09 0.77 -4.50
CA SER A 298 -26.72 2.14 -4.87
C SER A 298 -25.49 2.17 -5.77
N ALA A 299 -25.36 3.26 -6.55
CA ALA A 299 -24.16 3.52 -7.35
C ALA A 299 -22.93 3.75 -6.47
N LEU A 300 -23.09 4.40 -5.33
CA LEU A 300 -22.02 4.55 -4.35
C LEU A 300 -21.61 3.21 -3.76
N GLY A 301 -22.58 2.34 -3.42
CA GLY A 301 -22.32 1.04 -2.84
C GLY A 301 -21.51 0.13 -3.77
N ILE A 302 -21.87 0.04 -5.05
CA ILE A 302 -21.11 -0.78 -5.99
C ILE A 302 -19.69 -0.23 -6.21
N ALA A 303 -19.50 1.10 -6.26
CA ALA A 303 -18.18 1.73 -6.37
C ALA A 303 -17.32 1.44 -5.13
N SER A 304 -17.90 1.51 -3.93
CA SER A 304 -17.20 1.15 -2.68
C SER A 304 -16.86 -0.34 -2.63
N GLY A 305 -17.74 -1.22 -3.13
CA GLY A 305 -17.49 -2.65 -3.28
C GLY A 305 -16.34 -2.95 -4.23
N VAL A 306 -16.25 -2.25 -5.37
CA VAL A 306 -15.11 -2.31 -6.30
C VAL A 306 -13.81 -2.04 -5.53
N VAL A 307 -13.73 -0.92 -4.82
CA VAL A 307 -12.49 -0.54 -4.10
C VAL A 307 -12.20 -1.55 -2.97
N ALA A 308 -13.21 -2.04 -2.25
CA ALA A 308 -13.00 -3.05 -1.21
C ALA A 308 -12.37 -4.34 -1.75
N GLY A 309 -12.79 -4.80 -2.93
CA GLY A 309 -12.19 -5.98 -3.59
C GLY A 309 -10.76 -5.76 -4.04
N LEU A 310 -10.50 -4.60 -4.64
CA LEU A 310 -9.15 -4.17 -5.04
C LEU A 310 -8.19 -4.15 -3.84
N VAL A 311 -8.64 -3.56 -2.74
CA VAL A 311 -7.89 -3.49 -1.47
C VAL A 311 -7.60 -4.88 -0.91
N ALA A 312 -8.61 -5.73 -0.80
CA ALA A 312 -8.46 -7.02 -0.12
C ALA A 312 -7.61 -8.03 -0.90
N VAL A 313 -7.62 -7.98 -2.24
CA VAL A 313 -6.77 -8.87 -3.04
C VAL A 313 -5.32 -8.41 -3.10
N THR A 314 -5.05 -7.16 -2.77
CA THR A 314 -3.71 -6.53 -2.89
C THR A 314 -2.60 -7.32 -2.18
N PRO A 315 -2.71 -7.74 -0.91
CA PRO A 315 -1.65 -8.53 -0.27
C PRO A 315 -1.51 -9.93 -0.85
N ALA A 316 -2.56 -10.44 -1.48
CA ALA A 316 -2.70 -11.80 -1.96
C ALA A 316 -2.32 -11.99 -3.44
N ALA A 317 -2.33 -10.93 -4.24
CA ALA A 317 -2.39 -10.98 -5.70
C ALA A 317 -1.26 -11.80 -6.37
N GLY A 318 -0.09 -11.88 -5.75
CA GLY A 318 1.03 -12.67 -6.26
C GLY A 318 1.04 -14.14 -5.84
N THR A 319 0.15 -14.55 -4.93
CA THR A 319 0.23 -15.86 -4.28
C THR A 319 -1.06 -16.67 -4.29
N VAL A 320 -2.21 -16.04 -4.53
CA VAL A 320 -3.50 -16.74 -4.53
C VAL A 320 -3.97 -17.12 -5.93
N GLY A 321 -4.74 -18.21 -6.02
CA GLY A 321 -5.41 -18.61 -7.24
C GLY A 321 -6.81 -18.00 -7.40
N PRO A 322 -7.49 -18.27 -8.55
CA PRO A 322 -8.80 -17.69 -8.87
C PRO A 322 -9.88 -17.95 -7.81
N MET A 323 -9.92 -19.15 -7.21
CA MET A 323 -10.90 -19.48 -6.15
C MET A 323 -10.64 -18.70 -4.86
N GLY A 324 -9.37 -18.56 -4.47
CA GLY A 324 -8.98 -17.72 -3.33
C GLY A 324 -9.39 -16.26 -3.55
N ALA A 325 -9.14 -15.72 -4.74
CA ALA A 325 -9.52 -14.37 -5.12
C ALA A 325 -11.04 -14.15 -5.08
N LEU A 326 -11.84 -15.11 -5.55
CA LEU A 326 -13.29 -15.05 -5.48
C LEU A 326 -13.78 -14.92 -4.05
N ILE A 327 -13.24 -15.76 -3.15
CA ILE A 327 -13.64 -15.77 -1.72
C ILE A 327 -13.16 -14.50 -1.02
N ILE A 328 -11.91 -14.05 -1.26
CA ILE A 328 -11.38 -12.79 -0.72
C ILE A 328 -12.28 -11.62 -1.14
N GLY A 329 -12.64 -11.56 -2.42
CA GLY A 329 -13.50 -10.50 -2.94
C GLY A 329 -14.88 -10.50 -2.30
N LEU A 330 -15.58 -11.64 -2.26
CA LEU A 330 -16.90 -11.76 -1.63
C LEU A 330 -16.85 -11.37 -0.15
N ALA A 331 -15.87 -11.90 0.60
CA ALA A 331 -15.69 -11.56 2.01
C ALA A 331 -15.47 -10.06 2.22
N ALA A 332 -14.59 -9.45 1.42
CA ALA A 332 -14.32 -8.02 1.49
C ALA A 332 -15.57 -7.18 1.18
N GLY A 333 -16.29 -7.49 0.10
CA GLY A 333 -17.50 -6.76 -0.27
C GLY A 333 -18.54 -6.73 0.85
N VAL A 334 -18.80 -7.88 1.48
CA VAL A 334 -19.78 -8.00 2.56
C VAL A 334 -19.27 -7.37 3.87
N ILE A 335 -18.04 -7.68 4.30
CA ILE A 335 -17.51 -7.21 5.59
C ILE A 335 -17.30 -5.68 5.55
N CYS A 336 -16.72 -5.15 4.48
CA CYS A 336 -16.52 -3.70 4.35
C CYS A 336 -17.85 -2.95 4.28
N PHE A 337 -18.88 -3.49 3.63
CA PHE A 337 -20.23 -2.91 3.65
C PHE A 337 -20.74 -2.73 5.08
N PHE A 338 -20.69 -3.77 5.90
CA PHE A 338 -21.15 -3.66 7.29
C PHE A 338 -20.27 -2.74 8.14
N CYS A 339 -18.96 -2.70 7.89
CA CYS A 339 -18.06 -1.84 8.64
C CYS A 339 -18.21 -0.36 8.24
N ALA A 340 -18.35 -0.05 6.97
CA ALA A 340 -18.56 1.32 6.48
C ALA A 340 -19.96 1.87 6.85
N THR A 341 -20.95 1.02 7.01
CA THR A 341 -22.32 1.45 7.33
C THR A 341 -22.69 1.22 8.80
N SER A 342 -22.86 -0.01 9.22
CA SER A 342 -23.40 -0.37 10.54
C SER A 342 -22.42 -0.11 11.67
N LEU A 343 -21.16 -0.54 11.53
CA LEU A 343 -20.15 -0.37 12.56
C LEU A 343 -19.82 1.12 12.77
N LYS A 344 -19.61 1.87 11.68
CA LYS A 344 -19.37 3.32 11.74
C LYS A 344 -20.49 4.06 12.48
N ARG A 345 -21.75 3.76 12.16
CA ARG A 345 -22.90 4.36 12.83
C ARG A 345 -23.00 3.97 14.31
N LYS A 346 -22.77 2.67 14.64
CA LYS A 346 -22.84 2.15 16.02
C LYS A 346 -21.76 2.78 16.91
N LEU A 347 -20.55 2.93 16.40
CA LEU A 347 -19.42 3.53 17.13
C LEU A 347 -19.42 5.07 17.08
N GLY A 348 -20.15 5.66 16.13
CA GLY A 348 -20.40 7.09 16.03
C GLY A 348 -19.17 7.93 15.65
N TYR A 349 -18.19 7.37 14.95
CA TYR A 349 -17.07 8.14 14.41
C TYR A 349 -17.39 8.66 13.00
N ASP A 350 -16.85 9.85 12.66
CA ASP A 350 -17.09 10.51 11.38
C ASP A 350 -15.90 10.32 10.42
N ASP A 351 -15.74 9.11 9.91
CA ASP A 351 -14.90 8.81 8.75
C ASP A 351 -15.65 9.26 7.51
N SER A 352 -15.24 10.39 6.91
CA SER A 352 -16.05 11.12 5.94
C SER A 352 -16.38 10.32 4.69
N LEU A 353 -15.41 9.58 4.15
CA LEU A 353 -15.52 8.85 2.88
C LEU A 353 -15.17 7.36 3.04
N ASP A 354 -15.38 6.82 4.25
CA ASP A 354 -15.23 5.40 4.59
C ASP A 354 -13.81 4.82 4.40
N ALA A 355 -12.78 5.67 4.56
CA ALA A 355 -11.39 5.27 4.36
C ALA A 355 -10.99 4.09 5.27
N PHE A 356 -11.34 4.11 6.56
CA PHE A 356 -11.09 2.98 7.45
C PHE A 356 -11.93 1.75 7.11
N GLY A 357 -13.22 1.96 6.84
CA GLY A 357 -14.15 0.87 6.52
C GLY A 357 -13.78 0.08 5.27
N VAL A 358 -13.18 0.75 4.28
CA VAL A 358 -12.77 0.15 3.01
C VAL A 358 -11.29 -0.26 3.05
N HIS A 359 -10.36 0.67 3.37
CA HIS A 359 -8.93 0.38 3.31
C HIS A 359 -8.43 -0.35 4.56
N GLY A 360 -8.77 0.11 5.77
CA GLY A 360 -8.34 -0.54 7.01
C GLY A 360 -8.90 -1.95 7.14
N ILE A 361 -10.22 -2.08 7.08
CA ILE A 361 -10.91 -3.38 7.22
C ILE A 361 -10.62 -4.27 6.01
N GLY A 362 -10.73 -3.76 4.79
CA GLY A 362 -10.43 -4.52 3.57
C GLY A 362 -9.00 -5.05 3.55
N GLY A 363 -8.02 -4.23 3.95
CA GLY A 363 -6.62 -4.64 4.10
C GLY A 363 -6.41 -5.74 5.14
N ILE A 364 -7.08 -5.64 6.31
CA ILE A 364 -7.03 -6.67 7.36
C ILE A 364 -7.63 -7.99 6.85
N VAL A 365 -8.82 -7.94 6.26
CA VAL A 365 -9.48 -9.14 5.68
C VAL A 365 -8.58 -9.77 4.62
N GLY A 366 -8.02 -8.96 3.71
CA GLY A 366 -7.12 -9.42 2.66
C GLY A 366 -5.85 -10.05 3.22
N ALA A 367 -5.16 -9.38 4.15
CA ALA A 367 -3.94 -9.89 4.74
C ALA A 367 -4.14 -11.24 5.46
N ILE A 368 -5.20 -11.37 6.25
CA ILE A 368 -5.49 -12.64 6.95
C ILE A 368 -5.83 -13.75 5.94
N LEU A 369 -6.68 -13.47 4.96
CA LEU A 369 -7.08 -14.45 3.94
C LEU A 369 -5.93 -14.79 2.97
N THR A 370 -4.93 -13.92 2.81
CA THR A 370 -3.67 -14.28 2.13
C THR A 370 -2.99 -15.45 2.81
N GLY A 371 -2.94 -15.46 4.15
CA GLY A 371 -2.38 -16.58 4.92
C GLY A 371 -3.10 -17.91 4.71
N VAL A 372 -4.38 -17.86 4.34
CA VAL A 372 -5.19 -19.04 4.02
C VAL A 372 -4.99 -19.49 2.57
N PHE A 373 -5.24 -18.58 1.61
CA PHE A 373 -5.36 -18.92 0.20
C PHE A 373 -4.05 -18.87 -0.60
N ALA A 374 -2.95 -18.44 0.00
CA ALA A 374 -1.62 -18.60 -0.61
C ALA A 374 -1.12 -20.07 -0.60
N ALA A 375 -1.79 -20.95 0.16
CA ALA A 375 -1.43 -22.35 0.26
C ALA A 375 -1.74 -23.12 -1.04
N PRO A 376 -0.79 -23.94 -1.59
CA PRO A 376 -1.04 -24.77 -2.77
C PRO A 376 -2.21 -25.74 -2.60
N ALA A 377 -2.45 -26.23 -1.38
CA ALA A 377 -3.57 -27.10 -1.06
C ALA A 377 -4.96 -26.47 -1.31
N LEU A 378 -5.03 -25.13 -1.38
CA LEU A 378 -6.24 -24.37 -1.68
C LEU A 378 -6.16 -23.67 -3.06
N GLY A 379 -5.25 -24.12 -3.93
CA GLY A 379 -5.06 -23.59 -5.28
C GLY A 379 -4.27 -22.28 -5.33
N GLY A 380 -3.52 -21.98 -4.27
CA GLY A 380 -2.55 -20.88 -4.23
C GLY A 380 -1.21 -21.26 -4.86
N PHE A 381 -0.35 -20.27 -5.02
CA PHE A 381 0.99 -20.39 -5.62
C PHE A 381 2.10 -19.98 -4.64
N GLY A 382 1.74 -19.71 -3.39
CA GLY A 382 2.72 -19.40 -2.34
C GLY A 382 3.44 -20.67 -1.82
N THR A 383 4.46 -20.45 -0.98
CA THR A 383 5.22 -21.54 -0.34
C THR A 383 4.60 -22.00 0.99
N VAL A 384 3.33 -21.69 1.22
CA VAL A 384 2.64 -21.97 2.48
C VAL A 384 2.30 -23.45 2.59
N THR A 385 2.93 -24.13 3.55
CA THR A 385 2.70 -25.56 3.87
C THR A 385 1.83 -25.73 5.11
N ASP A 386 1.91 -24.80 6.06
CA ASP A 386 1.09 -24.74 7.28
C ASP A 386 0.25 -23.46 7.26
N ILE A 387 -1.04 -23.62 6.96
CA ILE A 387 -2.01 -22.51 6.89
C ILE A 387 -2.18 -21.85 8.26
N GLY A 388 -2.21 -22.62 9.35
CA GLY A 388 -2.39 -22.06 10.68
C GLY A 388 -1.22 -21.18 11.10
N ALA A 389 0.00 -21.65 10.86
CA ALA A 389 1.22 -20.87 11.09
C ALA A 389 1.25 -19.60 10.24
N GLN A 390 0.90 -19.69 8.95
CA GLN A 390 0.90 -18.50 8.09
C GLN A 390 -0.18 -17.48 8.48
N VAL A 391 -1.37 -17.91 8.83
CA VAL A 391 -2.44 -17.02 9.34
C VAL A 391 -1.98 -16.31 10.62
N TRP A 392 -1.27 -17.02 11.51
CA TRP A 392 -0.70 -16.41 12.71
C TRP A 392 0.38 -15.36 12.38
N ILE A 393 1.23 -15.64 11.39
CA ILE A 393 2.23 -14.67 10.89
C ILE A 393 1.53 -13.42 10.34
N GLN A 394 0.51 -13.60 9.49
CA GLN A 394 -0.26 -12.48 8.96
C GLN A 394 -0.93 -11.67 10.07
N PHE A 395 -1.52 -12.35 11.07
CA PHE A 395 -2.13 -11.67 12.22
C PHE A 395 -1.09 -10.84 13.00
N LYS A 396 0.12 -11.34 13.23
CA LYS A 396 1.19 -10.57 13.88
C LYS A 396 1.55 -9.32 13.05
N GLY A 397 1.71 -9.47 11.73
CA GLY A 397 2.01 -8.35 10.84
C GLY A 397 0.91 -7.29 10.85
N VAL A 398 -0.34 -7.72 10.77
CA VAL A 398 -1.52 -6.85 10.89
C VAL A 398 -1.53 -6.11 12.24
N ALA A 399 -1.38 -6.85 13.35
CA ALA A 399 -1.43 -6.28 14.69
C ALA A 399 -0.30 -5.26 14.90
N PHE A 400 0.93 -5.58 14.46
CA PHE A 400 2.06 -4.66 14.51
C PHE A 400 1.76 -3.38 13.73
N THR A 401 1.32 -3.50 12.48
CA THR A 401 1.01 -2.35 11.62
C THR A 401 -0.09 -1.47 12.22
N VAL A 402 -1.18 -2.08 12.71
CA VAL A 402 -2.28 -1.35 13.34
C VAL A 402 -1.80 -0.57 14.56
N VAL A 403 -1.06 -1.22 15.47
CA VAL A 403 -0.58 -0.59 16.71
C VAL A 403 0.43 0.50 16.43
N TYR A 404 1.44 0.22 15.60
CA TYR A 404 2.47 1.19 15.23
C TYR A 404 1.86 2.43 14.57
N THR A 405 1.04 2.22 13.54
CA THR A 405 0.39 3.30 12.81
C THR A 405 -0.52 4.12 13.70
N ALA A 406 -1.33 3.48 14.55
CA ALA A 406 -2.26 4.19 15.43
C ALA A 406 -1.50 5.08 16.43
N ILE A 407 -0.47 4.55 17.09
CA ILE A 407 0.31 5.30 18.08
C ILE A 407 1.04 6.47 17.44
N VAL A 408 1.80 6.22 16.37
CA VAL A 408 2.62 7.25 15.74
C VAL A 408 1.74 8.33 15.11
N THR A 409 0.66 7.94 14.42
CA THR A 409 -0.32 8.88 13.85
C THR A 409 -0.95 9.76 14.93
N PHE A 410 -1.36 9.16 16.07
CA PHE A 410 -1.94 9.90 17.17
C PHE A 410 -0.96 10.94 17.73
N ILE A 411 0.29 10.56 17.95
CA ILE A 411 1.34 11.47 18.45
C ILE A 411 1.54 12.63 17.48
N ILE A 412 1.71 12.34 16.17
CA ILE A 412 1.90 13.38 15.16
C ILE A 412 0.74 14.37 15.17
N LEU A 413 -0.50 13.87 15.14
CA LEU A 413 -1.68 14.72 15.12
C LEU A 413 -1.82 15.55 16.40
N LYS A 414 -1.55 14.99 17.57
CA LYS A 414 -1.62 15.75 18.83
C LYS A 414 -0.55 16.84 18.93
N VAL A 415 0.65 16.58 18.42
CA VAL A 415 1.72 17.60 18.34
C VAL A 415 1.31 18.72 17.37
N LEU A 416 0.82 18.37 16.18
CA LEU A 416 0.39 19.37 15.19
C LEU A 416 -0.82 20.17 15.67
N ASP A 417 -1.76 19.54 16.36
CA ASP A 417 -2.91 20.24 16.94
C ASP A 417 -2.46 21.29 17.95
N ALA A 418 -1.50 20.96 18.80
CA ALA A 418 -0.95 21.90 19.79
C ALA A 418 -0.14 23.06 19.18
N VAL A 419 0.55 22.82 18.02
CA VAL A 419 1.44 23.81 17.41
C VAL A 419 0.71 24.74 16.45
N MET A 420 -0.21 24.19 15.59
CA MET A 420 -0.81 24.97 14.51
C MET A 420 -2.34 24.81 14.42
N GLY A 421 -2.91 23.92 15.21
CA GLY A 421 -4.31 23.53 15.14
C GLY A 421 -4.63 22.76 13.83
N LEU A 422 -5.37 21.68 13.94
CA LEU A 422 -5.66 20.82 12.79
C LEU A 422 -6.92 21.23 12.03
N ARG A 423 -7.93 21.69 12.75
CA ARG A 423 -9.28 21.87 12.21
C ARG A 423 -9.52 23.31 11.75
N VAL A 424 -10.26 23.46 10.68
CA VAL A 424 -10.81 24.75 10.23
C VAL A 424 -11.86 25.27 11.21
N THR A 425 -12.20 26.55 11.17
CA THR A 425 -13.28 27.14 11.99
C THR A 425 -14.66 26.63 11.54
N ASP A 426 -15.65 26.80 12.39
CA ASP A 426 -17.05 26.43 12.07
C ASP A 426 -17.61 27.26 10.91
N GLU A 427 -17.14 28.51 10.74
CA GLU A 427 -17.47 29.39 9.62
C GLU A 427 -16.89 28.84 8.32
N GLU A 428 -15.59 28.52 8.29
CA GLU A 428 -14.90 27.96 7.14
C GLU A 428 -15.53 26.61 6.70
N GLU A 429 -15.86 25.74 7.67
CA GLU A 429 -16.56 24.48 7.36
C GLU A 429 -17.97 24.72 6.79
N SER A 430 -18.65 25.78 7.26
CA SER A 430 -19.98 26.14 6.76
C SER A 430 -19.95 26.76 5.38
N VAL A 431 -18.96 27.59 5.07
CA VAL A 431 -18.72 28.19 3.75
C VAL A 431 -18.29 27.12 2.76
N GLY A 432 -17.42 26.22 3.16
CA GLY A 432 -16.79 25.19 2.34
C GLY A 432 -15.31 25.49 2.06
N LEU A 433 -14.52 24.43 2.00
CA LEU A 433 -13.06 24.54 1.98
C LEU A 433 -12.51 25.01 0.62
N ASP A 434 -13.26 24.85 -0.48
CA ASP A 434 -12.86 25.38 -1.79
C ASP A 434 -12.69 26.91 -1.71
N LEU A 435 -13.67 27.60 -1.14
CA LEU A 435 -13.60 29.04 -0.97
C LEU A 435 -12.72 29.44 0.22
N ALA A 436 -12.90 28.80 1.37
CA ALA A 436 -12.24 29.19 2.61
C ALA A 436 -10.72 28.96 2.61
N GLN A 437 -10.23 27.91 1.93
CA GLN A 437 -8.81 27.53 1.93
C GLN A 437 -8.11 27.80 0.60
N HIS A 438 -8.84 27.94 -0.53
CA HIS A 438 -8.26 28.08 -1.87
C HIS A 438 -8.77 29.30 -2.63
N ASN A 439 -9.78 30.00 -2.11
CA ASN A 439 -10.44 31.18 -2.75
C ASN A 439 -10.95 30.88 -4.17
N GLU A 440 -11.40 29.64 -4.37
CA GLU A 440 -11.90 29.14 -5.65
C GLU A 440 -13.26 28.46 -5.49
N ARG A 441 -13.97 28.25 -6.57
CA ARG A 441 -15.22 27.49 -6.61
C ARG A 441 -15.16 26.47 -7.72
N GLY A 442 -15.49 25.21 -7.40
CA GLY A 442 -15.57 24.14 -8.39
C GLY A 442 -16.75 24.30 -9.36
N TYR A 443 -17.79 25.01 -8.92
CA TYR A 443 -18.99 25.24 -9.71
C TYR A 443 -19.48 26.71 -9.63
N ASN A 444 -19.81 27.28 -10.75
CA ASN A 444 -20.47 28.58 -10.87
C ASN A 444 -21.99 28.34 -11.03
N LEU A 445 -22.64 27.96 -9.94
CA LEU A 445 -24.10 27.70 -9.86
C LEU A 445 -24.84 28.93 -9.41
#